data_42aec02962fa710ff5b2ee8a4bbac20b
#
_entry.id   42aec02962fa710ff5b2ee8a4bbac20b
#
_cell.length_a   1.000
_cell.length_b   1.000
_cell.length_c   1.000
_cell.angle_alpha   90.00
_cell.angle_beta   90.00
_cell.angle_gamma   90.00
#
_symmetry.space_group_name_H-M   'P 1'
#
loop_
_entity.id
_entity.type
_entity.pdbx_description
1 polymer ?
#
loop_
_entity_poly.entity_id
_entity_poly.type
_entity_poly.pdbx_seq_one_letter_code
_entity_poly.pdbx_strand_id
1 'polypeptide(L)'
;MKPFLYDLPILPNSFEFPVDYLDVVLAEEFLDIEPWRLLSKDMATPLFYYSSMLLKFSEAALVPFAIIQDESGLYNDGWVVLACFDGGGKEGTTGVRIYDYSKPKLSPWDNLSYSGFSEWFSAAKEESSRYKAEQVEDKDKG
;
A
#
# COMPACT_ATOMS: atom_id res chain seq x y z
N MET A 1 4.10 19.71 -4.23
CA MET A 1 2.83 19.42 -3.54
C MET A 1 3.10 18.73 -2.22
N LYS A 2 2.45 19.16 -1.17
CA LYS A 2 2.63 18.58 0.16
C LYS A 2 1.93 17.21 0.21
N PRO A 3 2.62 16.12 0.62
CA PRO A 3 1.95 14.82 0.71
C PRO A 3 0.87 14.81 1.79
N PHE A 4 -0.18 14.01 1.56
CA PHE A 4 -1.23 13.82 2.54
C PHE A 4 -0.85 12.69 3.50
N LEU A 5 -0.88 13.00 4.79
CA LEU A 5 -0.71 12.02 5.86
C LEU A 5 -1.91 12.11 6.78
N TYR A 6 -2.37 10.97 7.28
CA TYR A 6 -3.52 10.94 8.18
C TYR A 6 -3.24 11.75 9.45
N ASP A 7 -4.25 12.47 9.92
CA ASP A 7 -4.17 13.20 11.20
C ASP A 7 -4.34 12.28 12.39
N LEU A 8 -3.75 12.66 13.51
CA LEU A 8 -3.79 11.89 14.75
C LEU A 8 -5.19 11.46 15.20
N PRO A 9 -6.25 12.30 15.10
CA PRO A 9 -7.56 11.88 15.59
C PRO A 9 -8.16 10.66 14.90
N ILE A 10 -7.78 10.38 13.66
CA ILE A 10 -8.32 9.24 12.92
C ILE A 10 -7.39 8.03 12.93
N LEU A 11 -6.16 8.19 13.40
CA LEU A 11 -5.19 7.09 13.47
C LEU A 11 -5.40 6.26 14.72
N PRO A 12 -4.99 4.98 14.71
CA PRO A 12 -5.01 4.16 15.92
C PRO A 12 -4.14 4.78 17.01
N ASN A 13 -4.52 4.56 18.27
CA ASN A 13 -3.74 5.05 19.41
C ASN A 13 -2.31 4.54 19.34
N SER A 14 -1.35 5.42 19.61
CA SER A 14 0.08 5.10 19.59
C SER A 14 0.65 4.74 18.22
N PHE A 15 -0.12 4.92 17.15
CA PHE A 15 0.38 4.70 15.80
C PHE A 15 1.29 5.86 15.37
N GLU A 16 2.45 5.51 14.84
CA GLU A 16 3.36 6.49 14.22
C GLU A 16 3.80 5.94 12.87
N PHE A 17 3.84 6.82 11.86
CA PHE A 17 4.37 6.41 10.56
C PHE A 17 5.85 6.04 10.68
N PRO A 18 6.28 4.91 10.08
CA PRO A 18 7.70 4.54 10.10
C PRO A 18 8.57 5.63 9.47
N VAL A 19 9.77 5.82 10.03
CA VAL A 19 10.71 6.85 9.55
C VAL A 19 11.11 6.61 8.10
N ASP A 20 11.36 5.36 7.71
CA ASP A 20 11.73 5.00 6.35
C ASP A 20 10.61 5.35 5.34
N TYR A 21 9.34 5.16 5.73
CA TYR A 21 8.21 5.59 4.91
C TYR A 21 8.18 7.12 4.77
N LEU A 22 8.33 7.83 5.89
CA LEU A 22 8.35 9.30 5.87
C LEU A 22 9.49 9.84 5.00
N ASP A 23 10.66 9.22 5.06
CA ASP A 23 11.80 9.61 4.23
C ASP A 23 11.47 9.54 2.75
N VAL A 24 10.77 8.51 2.31
CA VAL A 24 10.36 8.34 0.91
C VAL A 24 9.28 9.35 0.52
N VAL A 25 8.25 9.52 1.37
CA VAL A 25 7.11 10.38 1.08
C VAL A 25 7.51 11.86 1.06
N LEU A 26 8.39 12.26 1.97
CA LEU A 26 8.81 13.66 2.09
C LEU A 26 9.95 14.02 1.12
N ALA A 27 10.58 13.05 0.50
CA ALA A 27 11.53 13.30 -0.57
C ALA A 27 10.80 13.88 -1.79
N GLU A 28 11.32 14.94 -2.37
CA GLU A 28 10.70 15.59 -3.53
C GLU A 28 11.07 14.91 -4.85
N GLU A 29 11.58 13.68 -4.79
CA GLU A 29 11.97 12.91 -5.96
C GLU A 29 10.78 12.19 -6.57
N PHE A 30 10.80 12.08 -7.91
CA PHE A 30 9.81 11.28 -8.62
C PHE A 30 9.99 9.81 -8.28
N LEU A 31 8.90 9.16 -7.88
CA LEU A 31 8.90 7.75 -7.53
C LEU A 31 8.01 6.99 -8.50
N ASP A 32 8.59 6.01 -9.18
CA ASP A 32 7.86 5.14 -10.10
C ASP A 32 8.01 3.69 -9.63
N ILE A 33 6.96 3.17 -8.99
CA ILE A 33 6.87 1.78 -8.53
C ILE A 33 5.64 1.10 -9.12
N GLU A 34 5.20 1.52 -10.32
CA GLU A 34 4.06 0.87 -10.96
C GLU A 34 4.18 -0.66 -10.96
N PRO A 35 3.11 -1.41 -10.69
CA PRO A 35 1.69 -0.97 -10.62
C PRO A 35 1.28 -0.34 -9.27
N TRP A 36 2.19 -0.24 -8.31
CA TRP A 36 1.92 0.41 -7.02
C TRP A 36 2.01 1.93 -7.14
N ARG A 37 1.20 2.63 -6.35
CA ARG A 37 1.40 4.05 -6.07
C ARG A 37 1.16 4.33 -4.60
N LEU A 38 1.85 5.33 -4.06
CA LEU A 38 1.67 5.73 -2.68
C LEU A 38 0.40 6.57 -2.56
N LEU A 39 -0.38 6.31 -1.51
CA LEU A 39 -1.64 7.01 -1.25
C LEU A 39 -1.42 8.44 -0.75
N SER A 40 -0.23 8.78 -0.29
CA SER A 40 0.11 10.13 0.16
C SER A 40 -0.04 11.20 -0.92
N LYS A 41 -0.19 10.80 -2.18
CA LYS A 41 -0.36 11.75 -3.30
C LYS A 41 -1.80 12.19 -3.51
N ASP A 42 -2.75 11.62 -2.76
CA ASP A 42 -4.17 11.91 -2.88
C ASP A 42 -4.78 12.01 -1.48
N MET A 43 -5.77 12.86 -1.32
CA MET A 43 -6.46 13.02 -0.03
C MET A 43 -7.68 12.11 0.10
N ALA A 44 -8.51 12.05 -0.93
CA ALA A 44 -9.79 11.33 -0.86
C ALA A 44 -9.59 9.81 -0.87
N THR A 45 -8.70 9.30 -1.69
CA THR A 45 -8.45 7.87 -1.85
C THR A 45 -7.98 7.21 -0.55
N PRO A 46 -6.96 7.75 0.16
CA PRO A 46 -6.55 7.13 1.42
C PRO A 46 -7.65 7.13 2.48
N LEU A 47 -8.44 8.19 2.57
CA LEU A 47 -9.55 8.25 3.54
C LEU A 47 -10.61 7.19 3.22
N PHE A 48 -10.94 7.02 1.95
CA PHE A 48 -11.91 6.01 1.52
C PHE A 48 -11.45 4.60 1.92
N TYR A 49 -10.20 4.25 1.62
CA TYR A 49 -9.69 2.90 1.92
C TYR A 49 -9.43 2.69 3.40
N TYR A 50 -9.03 3.71 4.13
CA TYR A 50 -8.93 3.63 5.58
C TYR A 50 -10.29 3.27 6.18
N SER A 51 -11.35 3.95 5.76
CA SER A 51 -12.72 3.66 6.22
C SER A 51 -13.11 2.23 5.86
N SER A 52 -12.77 1.77 4.66
CA SER A 52 -13.04 0.39 4.24
C SER A 52 -12.37 -0.62 5.17
N MET A 53 -11.10 -0.39 5.53
CA MET A 53 -10.39 -1.28 6.43
C MET A 53 -10.98 -1.27 7.83
N LEU A 54 -11.41 -0.11 8.33
CA LEU A 54 -12.07 -0.02 9.64
C LEU A 54 -13.37 -0.79 9.65
N LEU A 55 -14.16 -0.75 8.58
CA LEU A 55 -15.40 -1.49 8.47
C LEU A 55 -15.19 -2.99 8.37
N LYS A 56 -14.19 -3.43 7.62
CA LYS A 56 -13.90 -4.86 7.42
C LYS A 56 -13.19 -5.49 8.61
N PHE A 57 -12.30 -4.75 9.25
CA PHE A 57 -11.44 -5.25 10.31
C PHE A 57 -11.46 -4.26 11.48
N SER A 58 -12.62 -4.12 12.12
CA SER A 58 -12.86 -3.10 13.14
C SER A 58 -11.95 -3.20 14.37
N GLU A 59 -11.44 -4.39 14.67
CA GLU A 59 -10.53 -4.61 15.81
C GLU A 59 -9.06 -4.47 15.43
N ALA A 60 -8.78 -4.26 14.14
CA ALA A 60 -7.43 -4.15 13.65
C ALA A 60 -7.08 -2.69 13.37
N ALA A 61 -5.79 -2.38 13.43
CA ALA A 61 -5.31 -1.03 13.18
C ALA A 61 -4.56 -0.98 11.84
N LEU A 62 -5.28 -1.27 10.74
CA LEU A 62 -4.71 -1.27 9.40
C LEU A 62 -4.78 0.13 8.79
N VAL A 63 -3.62 0.67 8.42
CA VAL A 63 -3.51 2.01 7.84
C VAL A 63 -3.00 1.89 6.40
N PRO A 64 -3.86 2.02 5.37
CA PRO A 64 -3.44 1.91 3.98
C PRO A 64 -2.45 3.01 3.61
N PHE A 65 -1.37 2.66 2.91
CA PHE A 65 -0.39 3.64 2.46
C PHE A 65 -0.02 3.50 0.98
N ALA A 66 -0.37 2.39 0.34
CA ALA A 66 -0.10 2.16 -1.08
C ALA A 66 -1.23 1.34 -1.71
N ILE A 67 -1.40 1.51 -3.01
CA ILE A 67 -2.50 0.90 -3.73
C ILE A 67 -2.04 0.45 -5.12
N ILE A 68 -2.56 -0.70 -5.57
CA ILE A 68 -2.59 -1.06 -6.98
C ILE A 68 -4.02 -0.87 -7.44
N GLN A 69 -4.20 -0.06 -8.48
CA GLN A 69 -5.51 0.15 -9.10
C GLN A 69 -5.27 0.34 -10.59
N ASP A 70 -5.31 -0.76 -11.32
CA ASP A 70 -5.04 -0.77 -12.76
C ASP A 70 -6.34 -0.68 -13.55
N GLU A 71 -6.65 0.51 -14.02
CA GLU A 71 -7.88 0.77 -14.78
C GLU A 71 -7.91 0.03 -16.13
N SER A 72 -6.74 -0.35 -16.66
CA SER A 72 -6.67 -1.14 -17.89
C SER A 72 -7.11 -2.59 -17.69
N GLY A 73 -7.13 -3.06 -16.44
CA GLY A 73 -7.50 -4.42 -16.09
C GLY A 73 -6.41 -5.45 -16.32
N LEU A 74 -5.24 -5.05 -16.77
CA LEU A 74 -4.13 -5.98 -17.06
C LEU A 74 -3.50 -6.55 -15.80
N TYR A 75 -3.52 -5.81 -14.71
CA TYR A 75 -3.00 -6.28 -13.44
C TYR A 75 -4.16 -6.63 -12.50
N ASN A 76 -4.18 -7.87 -12.01
CA ASN A 76 -5.18 -8.35 -11.05
C ASN A 76 -6.62 -8.13 -11.51
N ASP A 77 -6.87 -8.19 -12.82
CA ASP A 77 -8.17 -7.96 -13.46
C ASP A 77 -8.83 -6.64 -13.06
N GLY A 78 -8.02 -5.64 -12.70
CA GLY A 78 -8.50 -4.32 -12.28
C GLY A 78 -8.93 -4.24 -10.81
N TRP A 79 -8.88 -5.34 -10.06
CA TRP A 79 -9.20 -5.33 -8.64
C TRP A 79 -8.13 -4.62 -7.83
N VAL A 80 -8.58 -3.85 -6.85
CA VAL A 80 -7.70 -3.08 -5.98
C VAL A 80 -6.92 -4.01 -5.05
N VAL A 81 -5.63 -3.70 -4.85
CA VAL A 81 -4.79 -4.30 -3.81
C VAL A 81 -4.25 -3.18 -2.94
N LEU A 82 -4.33 -3.34 -1.62
CA LEU A 82 -3.83 -2.36 -0.66
C LEU A 82 -2.63 -2.91 0.09
N ALA A 83 -1.63 -2.06 0.32
CA ALA A 83 -0.60 -2.30 1.32
C ALA A 83 -0.91 -1.41 2.52
N CYS A 84 -0.98 -2.02 3.70
CA CYS A 84 -1.38 -1.34 4.93
C CYS A 84 -0.32 -1.53 6.01
N PHE A 85 -0.09 -0.48 6.80
CA PHE A 85 0.67 -0.63 8.05
C PHE A 85 -0.23 -1.33 9.07
N ASP A 86 0.33 -2.29 9.81
CA ASP A 86 -0.35 -2.95 10.90
C ASP A 86 0.00 -2.24 12.22
N GLY A 87 -0.84 -1.30 12.60
CA GLY A 87 -0.64 -0.50 13.81
C GLY A 87 -0.98 -1.22 15.10
N GLY A 88 -1.58 -2.42 15.02
CA GLY A 88 -1.90 -3.25 16.18
C GLY A 88 -0.80 -4.19 16.59
N GLY A 89 0.37 -4.14 15.93
CA GLY A 89 1.50 -4.99 16.25
C GLY A 89 2.19 -4.61 17.56
N LYS A 90 3.10 -5.47 18.00
CA LYS A 90 3.86 -5.24 19.23
C LYS A 90 4.78 -4.02 19.09
N GLU A 91 5.09 -3.39 20.23
CA GLU A 91 5.93 -2.21 20.29
C GLU A 91 7.23 -2.35 19.49
N GLY A 92 7.54 -1.32 18.71
CA GLY A 92 8.80 -1.20 17.99
C GLY A 92 8.82 -1.72 16.57
N THR A 93 7.78 -2.44 16.12
CA THR A 93 7.73 -2.94 14.75
C THR A 93 6.36 -2.69 14.11
N THR A 94 6.34 -1.87 13.06
CA THR A 94 5.14 -1.66 12.25
C THR A 94 5.26 -2.50 10.99
N GLY A 95 4.61 -3.66 10.99
CA GLY A 95 4.61 -4.55 9.84
C GLY A 95 3.72 -4.03 8.71
N VAL A 96 3.87 -4.64 7.53
CA VAL A 96 3.05 -4.34 6.36
C VAL A 96 2.22 -5.56 6.02
N ARG A 97 0.95 -5.36 5.77
CA ARG A 97 0.01 -6.41 5.38
C ARG A 97 -0.67 -6.05 4.07
N ILE A 98 -1.04 -7.07 3.30
CA ILE A 98 -1.64 -6.89 1.98
C ILE A 98 -3.09 -7.33 2.03
N TYR A 99 -3.99 -6.50 1.47
CA TYR A 99 -5.39 -6.85 1.27
C TYR A 99 -5.72 -6.77 -0.21
N ASP A 100 -6.22 -7.89 -0.77
CA ASP A 100 -6.57 -7.99 -2.19
C ASP A 100 -8.09 -8.10 -2.31
N TYR A 101 -8.72 -7.11 -2.94
CA TYR A 101 -10.17 -7.08 -3.11
C TYR A 101 -10.70 -8.19 -4.02
N SER A 102 -9.84 -8.81 -4.84
CA SER A 102 -10.25 -9.97 -5.65
C SER A 102 -10.35 -11.25 -4.82
N LYS A 103 -9.81 -11.23 -3.60
CA LYS A 103 -9.81 -12.36 -2.68
C LYS A 103 -10.34 -11.92 -1.33
N PRO A 104 -11.64 -11.56 -1.24
CA PRO A 104 -12.19 -10.96 -0.02
C PRO A 104 -12.20 -11.87 1.20
N LYS A 105 -12.09 -13.18 0.99
CA LYS A 105 -12.04 -14.17 2.10
C LYS A 105 -10.63 -14.37 2.65
N LEU A 106 -9.61 -13.90 1.95
CA LEU A 106 -8.23 -13.99 2.41
C LEU A 106 -7.90 -12.77 3.26
N SER A 107 -7.74 -12.99 4.58
CA SER A 107 -7.45 -11.88 5.48
C SER A 107 -6.03 -11.35 5.26
N PRO A 108 -5.76 -10.08 5.61
CA PRO A 108 -4.40 -9.54 5.53
C PRO A 108 -3.37 -10.30 6.38
N TRP A 109 -3.83 -10.99 7.41
CA TRP A 109 -2.94 -11.79 8.27
C TRP A 109 -2.59 -13.14 7.66
N ASP A 110 -3.37 -13.60 6.67
CA ASP A 110 -3.13 -14.85 5.93
C ASP A 110 -2.53 -14.61 4.55
N ASN A 111 -2.41 -13.36 4.13
CA ASN A 111 -1.81 -12.95 2.87
C ASN A 111 -0.32 -12.63 3.07
N LEU A 112 0.31 -12.11 2.04
CA LEU A 112 1.70 -11.66 2.10
C LEU A 112 1.86 -10.62 3.20
N SER A 113 2.95 -10.72 3.95
CA SER A 113 3.27 -9.74 4.97
C SER A 113 4.77 -9.44 4.93
N TYR A 114 5.13 -8.27 5.43
CA TYR A 114 6.50 -7.79 5.45
C TYR A 114 6.81 -7.27 6.84
N SER A 115 8.06 -7.36 7.26
CA SER A 115 8.47 -6.93 8.60
C SER A 115 8.39 -5.41 8.78
N GLY A 116 8.43 -4.65 7.69
CA GLY A 116 8.33 -3.20 7.73
C GLY A 116 8.27 -2.61 6.34
N PHE A 117 8.25 -1.29 6.28
CA PHE A 117 8.13 -0.55 5.02
C PHE A 117 9.29 -0.83 4.06
N SER A 118 10.53 -0.84 4.54
CA SER A 118 11.71 -1.03 3.69
C SER A 118 11.69 -2.38 2.99
N GLU A 119 11.29 -3.44 3.67
CA GLU A 119 11.17 -4.77 3.08
C GLU A 119 10.08 -4.79 2.00
N TRP A 120 8.91 -4.20 2.30
CA TRP A 120 7.84 -4.08 1.31
C TRP A 120 8.29 -3.24 0.11
N PHE A 121 8.97 -2.12 0.37
CA PHE A 121 9.41 -1.20 -0.70
C PHE A 121 10.38 -1.88 -1.65
N SER A 122 11.31 -2.67 -1.12
CA SER A 122 12.22 -3.46 -1.95
C SER A 122 11.47 -4.45 -2.84
N ALA A 123 10.48 -5.14 -2.28
CA ALA A 123 9.63 -6.07 -3.04
C ALA A 123 8.80 -5.33 -4.10
N ALA A 124 8.29 -4.14 -3.77
CA ALA A 124 7.52 -3.33 -4.70
C ALA A 124 8.37 -2.87 -5.89
N LYS A 125 9.62 -2.51 -5.64
CA LYS A 125 10.55 -2.13 -6.72
C LYS A 125 10.86 -3.29 -7.64
N GLU A 126 11.06 -4.49 -7.10
CA GLU A 126 11.30 -5.70 -7.90
C GLU A 126 10.06 -6.04 -8.75
N GLU A 127 8.88 -5.96 -8.14
CA GLU A 127 7.63 -6.19 -8.84
C GLU A 127 7.41 -5.17 -9.96
N SER A 128 7.75 -3.90 -9.70
CA SER A 128 7.68 -2.83 -10.69
C SER A 128 8.55 -3.13 -11.90
N SER A 129 9.78 -3.59 -11.67
CA SER A 129 10.71 -3.97 -12.74
C SER A 129 10.14 -5.10 -13.61
N ARG A 130 9.57 -6.12 -12.98
CA ARG A 130 8.95 -7.23 -13.71
C ARG A 130 7.72 -6.79 -14.48
N TYR A 131 6.88 -5.96 -13.86
CA TYR A 131 5.68 -5.42 -14.49
C TYR A 131 6.02 -4.65 -15.76
N LYS A 132 7.04 -3.79 -15.71
CA LYS A 132 7.48 -3.00 -16.86
C LYS A 132 8.08 -3.88 -17.96
N ALA A 133 8.84 -4.90 -17.58
CA ALA A 133 9.43 -5.85 -18.53
C ALA A 133 8.33 -6.61 -19.29
N GLU A 134 7.29 -7.06 -18.59
CA GLU A 134 6.15 -7.74 -19.19
C GLU A 134 5.37 -6.83 -20.16
N GLN A 135 5.23 -5.55 -19.82
CA GLN A 135 4.58 -4.58 -20.71
C GLN A 135 5.37 -4.36 -22.01
N VAL A 136 6.69 -4.33 -21.93
CA VAL A 136 7.55 -4.19 -23.10
C VAL A 136 7.41 -5.42 -24.00
N GLU A 137 7.39 -6.62 -23.43
CA GLU A 137 7.20 -7.86 -24.19
C GLU A 137 5.85 -7.88 -24.91
N ASP A 138 4.78 -7.45 -24.24
CA ASP A 138 3.45 -7.39 -24.83
C ASP A 138 3.38 -6.41 -25.99
N LYS A 139 4.07 -5.28 -25.90
CA LYS A 139 4.14 -4.31 -26.99
C LYS A 139 4.89 -4.87 -28.20
N ASP A 140 5.96 -5.63 -27.95
CA ASP A 140 6.77 -6.25 -29.02
C ASP A 140 6.01 -7.39 -29.71
N LYS A 141 5.08 -8.03 -29.04
CA LYS A 141 4.24 -9.10 -29.60
C LYS A 141 3.00 -8.58 -30.32
N GLY A 142 2.66 -7.34 -30.10
CA GLY A 142 1.49 -6.70 -30.72
C GLY A 142 1.82 -6.15 -32.08
#